data_17663ec9d1618341fa57f8c28af7bbb2
#
_entry.id   17663ec9d1618341fa57f8c28af7bbb2
#
_cell.length_a   1.000
_cell.length_b   1.000
_cell.length_c   1.000
_cell.angle_alpha   90.00
_cell.angle_beta   90.00
_cell.angle_gamma   90.00
#
_symmetry.space_group_name_H-M   'P 1'
#
loop_
_entity.id
_entity.type
_entity.pdbx_description
1 polymer ?
#
loop_
_entity_poly.entity_id
_entity_poly.type
_entity_poly.pdbx_seq_one_letter_code
_entity_poly.pdbx_strand_id
1 'polypeptide(L)'
;MLRLPILISSLILSSFPAQAGMLPAFDSEALCMDVAGTSAKQELVMYGCMDFQDRMRKEISLRWDRLSVYVQDSCAKAAETTGDYWKLKTCIDKEGRVEAAEAPTR
;
A
#
# COMPACT_ATOMS: atom_id res chain seq x y z
N MET A 1 -0.47 -7.71 54.58
CA MET A 1 -0.28 -7.74 54.15
C MET A 1 0.13 -7.55 53.00
N LEU A 2 0.25 -7.48 52.29
CA LEU A 2 0.66 -7.33 51.29
C LEU A 2 0.15 -7.19 50.22
N ARG A 3 0.03 -6.58 49.61
CA ARG A 3 -0.39 -6.45 48.64
C ARG A 3 0.15 -6.40 47.56
N LEU A 4 0.01 -6.61 46.69
CA LEU A 4 0.50 -6.75 45.65
C LEU A 4 0.17 -5.99 44.60
N PRO A 5 0.61 -5.46 44.09
CA PRO A 5 0.45 -4.67 43.12
C PRO A 5 0.26 -5.29 41.91
N ILE A 6 -0.44 -4.99 41.33
CA ILE A 6 -0.68 -5.62 40.24
C ILE A 6 -0.33 -4.92 39.16
N LEU A 7 0.34 -5.15 38.62
CA LEU A 7 0.74 -4.68 37.61
C LEU A 7 0.11 -4.82 36.49
N ILE A 8 -0.38 -4.22 35.98
CA ILE A 8 -1.02 -4.25 34.93
C ILE A 8 -0.35 -3.91 33.85
N SER A 9 0.06 -4.53 33.27
CA SER A 9 0.64 -4.40 32.21
C SER A 9 -0.21 -4.02 31.20
N SER A 10 -0.23 -2.95 30.99
CA SER A 10 -1.04 -2.57 30.10
C SER A 10 -0.64 -2.91 28.84
N LEU A 11 -1.18 -3.49 28.22
CA LEU A 11 -0.97 -3.89 27.08
C LEU A 11 -1.31 -3.01 26.10
N ILE A 12 -0.72 -2.47 25.66
CA ILE A 12 -0.92 -1.73 24.73
C ILE A 12 -1.03 -2.31 23.51
N LEU A 13 -1.94 -2.39 23.01
CA LEU A 13 -2.08 -2.92 21.91
C LEU A 13 -1.95 -2.01 20.93
N SER A 14 -1.18 -1.82 20.53
CA SER A 14 -0.94 -1.03 19.57
C SER A 14 -1.48 -1.49 18.36
N SER A 15 -2.46 -1.02 18.02
CA SER A 15 -2.83 -1.27 16.78
C SER A 15 -2.09 -0.25 16.07
N PHE A 16 -1.16 -0.54 15.39
CA PHE A 16 -0.49 0.38 14.67
C PHE A 16 -1.23 0.73 13.47
N PRO A 17 -1.56 1.91 13.31
CA PRO A 17 -2.10 2.34 12.05
C PRO A 17 -0.98 2.15 11.07
N ALA A 18 -1.34 2.02 9.89
CA ALA A 18 -0.37 1.90 8.85
C ALA A 18 0.55 3.03 9.01
N GLN A 19 1.78 2.78 9.27
CA GLN A 19 2.65 3.82 9.51
C GLN A 19 3.07 4.43 8.26
N ALA A 20 3.23 5.71 8.28
CA ALA A 20 3.83 6.41 7.17
C ALA A 20 5.13 5.70 6.93
N GLY A 21 5.43 5.38 5.72
CA GLY A 21 6.66 4.70 5.40
C GLY A 21 6.49 3.25 5.07
N MET A 22 5.35 2.66 5.40
CA MET A 22 5.14 1.27 5.05
C MET A 22 4.40 1.14 3.74
N LEU A 23 4.89 0.25 2.90
CA LEU A 23 4.21 -0.03 1.65
C LEU A 23 2.85 -0.63 1.97
N PRO A 24 1.78 -0.10 1.43
CA PRO A 24 0.46 -0.64 1.72
C PRO A 24 0.30 -2.08 1.28
N ALA A 25 -0.44 -2.85 2.06
CA ALA A 25 -0.73 -4.23 1.71
C ALA A 25 -2.19 -4.28 1.26
N PHE A 26 -2.40 -4.23 -0.03
CA PHE A 26 -3.75 -4.29 -0.59
C PHE A 26 -4.18 -5.73 -0.78
N ASP A 27 -5.47 -5.96 -0.70
CA ASP A 27 -6.05 -7.28 -0.94
C ASP A 27 -6.24 -7.46 -2.43
N SER A 28 -5.20 -7.90 -3.10
CA SER A 28 -5.24 -8.06 -4.55
C SER A 28 -6.20 -9.16 -4.96
N GLU A 29 -6.38 -10.17 -4.12
CA GLU A 29 -7.30 -11.25 -4.44
C GLU A 29 -8.73 -10.71 -4.54
N ALA A 30 -9.15 -9.90 -3.59
CA ALA A 30 -10.48 -9.32 -3.62
C ALA A 30 -10.66 -8.42 -4.85
N LEU A 31 -9.65 -7.62 -5.15
CA LEU A 31 -9.71 -6.77 -6.33
C LEU A 31 -9.83 -7.60 -7.60
N CYS A 32 -9.02 -8.64 -7.70
CA CYS A 32 -8.99 -9.45 -8.92
C CYS A 32 -10.24 -10.30 -9.07
N MET A 33 -10.85 -10.72 -7.97
CA MET A 33 -12.12 -11.42 -8.04
C MET A 33 -13.21 -10.50 -8.59
N ASP A 34 -13.16 -9.24 -8.18
CA ASP A 34 -14.11 -8.26 -8.66
C ASP A 34 -13.92 -8.01 -10.17
N VAL A 35 -12.67 -7.92 -10.59
CA VAL A 35 -12.35 -7.72 -12.01
C VAL A 35 -12.79 -8.93 -12.83
N ALA A 36 -12.54 -10.13 -12.34
CA ALA A 36 -12.90 -11.34 -13.07
C ALA A 36 -14.39 -11.54 -13.17
N GLY A 37 -15.12 -11.13 -12.12
CA GLY A 37 -16.56 -11.20 -12.12
C GLY A 37 -17.05 -12.58 -12.45
N THR A 38 -17.98 -12.67 -13.39
CA THR A 38 -18.57 -13.93 -13.78
C THR A 38 -18.08 -14.34 -15.16
N SER A 39 -16.88 -13.90 -15.52
CA SER A 39 -16.33 -14.24 -16.83
C SER A 39 -16.20 -15.74 -17.02
N ALA A 40 -16.43 -16.21 -18.23
CA ALA A 40 -16.26 -17.60 -18.56
C ALA A 40 -14.81 -18.03 -18.40
N LYS A 41 -13.88 -17.08 -18.42
CA LYS A 41 -12.45 -17.36 -18.25
C LYS A 41 -11.98 -16.79 -16.92
N GLN A 42 -12.79 -16.96 -15.91
CA GLN A 42 -12.52 -16.36 -14.60
C GLN A 42 -11.12 -16.70 -14.06
N GLU A 43 -10.75 -17.96 -14.14
CA GLU A 43 -9.45 -18.36 -13.62
C GLU A 43 -8.29 -17.69 -14.35
N LEU A 44 -8.41 -17.57 -15.66
CA LEU A 44 -7.38 -16.95 -16.45
C LEU A 44 -7.28 -15.45 -16.13
N VAL A 45 -8.43 -14.80 -15.99
CA VAL A 45 -8.46 -13.38 -15.66
C VAL A 45 -7.90 -13.16 -14.26
N MET A 46 -8.24 -14.05 -13.32
CA MET A 46 -7.71 -13.97 -11.97
C MET A 46 -6.20 -14.09 -11.97
N TYR A 47 -5.68 -15.08 -12.67
CA TYR A 47 -4.24 -15.30 -12.73
C TYR A 47 -3.51 -14.08 -13.29
N GLY A 48 -4.01 -13.56 -14.41
CA GLY A 48 -3.38 -12.39 -15.04
C GLY A 48 -3.45 -11.16 -14.15
N CYS A 49 -4.58 -10.97 -13.49
CA CYS A 49 -4.77 -9.83 -12.59
C CYS A 49 -3.83 -9.93 -11.40
N MET A 50 -3.76 -11.10 -10.76
CA MET A 50 -2.90 -11.28 -9.60
C MET A 50 -1.43 -11.11 -9.97
N ASP A 51 -1.04 -11.64 -11.11
CA ASP A 51 0.34 -11.49 -11.59
C ASP A 51 0.67 -10.02 -11.83
N PHE A 52 -0.25 -9.30 -12.43
CA PHE A 52 -0.06 -7.88 -12.71
C PHE A 52 0.08 -7.09 -11.39
N GLN A 53 -0.80 -7.34 -10.43
CA GLN A 53 -0.75 -6.64 -9.17
C GLN A 53 0.55 -6.95 -8.43
N ASP A 54 0.99 -8.20 -8.46
CA ASP A 54 2.22 -8.59 -7.80
C ASP A 54 3.43 -7.90 -8.42
N ARG A 55 3.45 -7.81 -9.75
CA ARG A 55 4.55 -7.13 -10.42
C ARG A 55 4.57 -5.66 -10.11
N MET A 56 3.40 -5.03 -10.05
CA MET A 56 3.32 -3.62 -9.70
C MET A 56 3.81 -3.39 -8.29
N ARG A 57 3.39 -4.24 -7.36
CA ARG A 57 3.83 -4.12 -5.98
C ARG A 57 5.35 -4.26 -5.87
N LYS A 58 5.92 -5.21 -6.60
CA LYS A 58 7.37 -5.40 -6.57
C LYS A 58 8.12 -4.21 -7.13
N GLU A 59 7.64 -3.64 -8.22
CA GLU A 59 8.27 -2.45 -8.78
C GLU A 59 8.23 -1.29 -7.80
N ILE A 60 7.09 -1.09 -7.17
CA ILE A 60 6.94 -0.02 -6.19
C ILE A 60 7.88 -0.24 -5.02
N SER A 61 8.00 -1.49 -4.57
CA SER A 61 8.82 -1.79 -3.40
C SER A 61 10.29 -1.45 -3.61
N LEU A 62 10.74 -1.47 -4.85
CA LEU A 62 12.14 -1.17 -5.14
C LEU A 62 12.48 0.29 -4.92
N ARG A 63 11.50 1.15 -4.93
CA ARG A 63 11.78 2.58 -4.76
C ARG A 63 10.99 3.23 -3.63
N TRP A 64 10.16 2.46 -2.95
CA TRP A 64 9.28 3.00 -1.92
C TRP A 64 10.02 3.81 -0.87
N ASP A 65 11.14 3.27 -0.37
CA ASP A 65 11.87 3.92 0.71
C ASP A 65 12.55 5.22 0.28
N ARG A 66 12.66 5.44 -1.00
CA ARG A 66 13.29 6.66 -1.50
C ARG A 66 12.29 7.77 -1.78
N LEU A 67 11.01 7.48 -1.63
CA LEU A 67 9.99 8.49 -1.85
C LEU A 67 9.85 9.34 -0.60
N SER A 68 9.45 10.59 -0.77
CA SER A 68 9.19 11.43 0.38
C SER A 68 7.99 10.90 1.14
N VAL A 69 7.92 11.21 2.41
CA VAL A 69 6.80 10.80 3.24
C VAL A 69 5.50 11.36 2.68
N TYR A 70 5.57 12.56 2.14
CA TYR A 70 4.38 13.18 1.55
C TYR A 70 3.84 12.33 0.38
N VAL A 71 4.72 11.90 -0.51
CA VAL A 71 4.30 11.09 -1.66
C VAL A 71 3.81 9.72 -1.19
N GLN A 72 4.53 9.10 -0.25
CA GLN A 72 4.11 7.81 0.27
C GLN A 72 2.70 7.90 0.84
N ASP A 73 2.47 8.90 1.66
CA ASP A 73 1.20 9.04 2.36
C ASP A 73 0.07 9.40 1.41
N SER A 74 0.29 10.39 0.56
CA SER A 74 -0.77 10.85 -0.32
C SER A 74 -1.13 9.81 -1.37
N CYS A 75 -0.15 9.09 -1.90
CA CYS A 75 -0.42 8.09 -2.90
C CYS A 75 -1.04 6.82 -2.28
N ALA A 76 -0.60 6.44 -1.08
CA ALA A 76 -1.21 5.32 -0.38
C ALA A 76 -2.69 5.61 -0.14
N LYS A 77 -2.99 6.84 0.27
CA LYS A 77 -4.35 7.22 0.53
C LYS A 77 -5.18 7.22 -0.74
N ALA A 78 -4.61 7.73 -1.82
CA ALA A 78 -5.33 7.79 -3.09
C ALA A 78 -5.66 6.40 -3.63
N ALA A 79 -4.81 5.42 -3.39
CA ALA A 79 -5.00 4.08 -3.90
C ALA A 79 -5.78 3.18 -2.94
N GLU A 80 -5.94 3.60 -1.71
CA GLU A 80 -6.56 2.80 -0.67
C GLU A 80 -7.99 2.39 -1.02
N THR A 81 -8.72 3.28 -1.64
CA THR A 81 -10.13 3.04 -1.95
C THR A 81 -10.30 1.85 -2.87
N THR A 82 -9.43 1.71 -3.85
CA THR A 82 -9.56 0.62 -4.81
C THR A 82 -8.63 -0.55 -4.48
N GLY A 83 -7.62 -0.33 -3.67
CA GLY A 83 -6.67 -1.38 -3.34
C GLY A 83 -5.88 -1.87 -4.53
N ASP A 84 -5.55 -0.95 -5.43
CA ASP A 84 -4.96 -1.28 -6.72
C ASP A 84 -3.53 -0.77 -6.79
N TYR A 85 -2.58 -1.66 -6.94
CA TYR A 85 -1.17 -1.26 -7.02
C TYR A 85 -0.86 -0.47 -8.29
N TRP A 86 -1.64 -0.65 -9.34
CA TRP A 86 -1.45 0.15 -10.53
C TRP A 86 -1.77 1.62 -10.23
N LYS A 87 -2.82 1.84 -9.45
CA LYS A 87 -3.19 3.18 -9.08
C LYS A 87 -2.14 3.80 -8.18
N LEU A 88 -1.58 2.99 -7.28
CA LEU A 88 -0.51 3.45 -6.43
C LEU A 88 0.70 3.86 -7.26
N LYS A 89 1.07 3.01 -8.22
CA LYS A 89 2.22 3.27 -9.07
C LYS A 89 2.03 4.54 -9.90
N THR A 90 0.86 4.71 -10.49
CA THR A 90 0.61 5.89 -11.33
C THR A 90 0.63 7.18 -10.50
N CYS A 91 0.15 7.11 -9.26
CA CYS A 91 0.23 8.25 -8.37
C CYS A 91 1.68 8.59 -8.06
N ILE A 92 2.48 7.57 -7.74
CA ILE A 92 3.88 7.76 -7.42
C ILE A 92 4.63 8.36 -8.60
N ASP A 93 4.36 7.85 -9.80
CA ASP A 93 5.03 8.36 -10.98
C ASP A 93 4.69 9.82 -11.22
N LYS A 94 3.44 10.18 -11.03
CA LYS A 94 3.01 11.55 -11.22
C LYS A 94 3.59 12.48 -10.16
N GLU A 95 3.49 12.10 -8.91
CA GLU A 95 3.97 12.94 -7.82
C GLU A 95 5.49 13.02 -7.81
N GLY A 96 6.15 11.96 -8.20
CA GLY A 96 7.60 11.97 -8.31
C GLY A 96 8.09 12.95 -9.34
N ARG A 97 7.34 13.08 -10.45
CA ARG A 97 7.70 14.06 -11.47
C ARG A 97 7.49 15.48 -10.97
N VAL A 98 6.43 15.70 -10.20
CA VAL A 98 6.17 17.03 -9.65
C VAL A 98 7.26 17.41 -8.65
N GLU A 99 7.63 16.49 -7.79
CA GLU A 99 8.70 16.76 -6.82
C GLU A 99 10.01 17.06 -7.51
N ALA A 100 10.32 16.30 -8.55
CA ALA A 100 11.57 16.50 -9.29
C ALA A 100 11.56 17.86 -9.97
N ALA A 101 10.42 18.29 -10.50
CA ALA A 101 10.32 19.57 -11.16
C ALA A 101 10.44 20.73 -10.19
N GLU A 102 10.04 20.51 -8.94
CA GLU A 102 10.10 21.57 -7.94
C GLU A 102 11.40 21.57 -7.16
N ALA A 103 12.24 20.57 -7.39
CA ALA A 103 13.51 20.51 -6.68
C ALA A 103 14.40 21.69 -7.07
N PRO A 104 15.11 22.22 -6.12
CA PRO A 104 16.00 23.35 -6.45
C PRO A 104 17.09 22.89 -7.39
N THR A 105 17.35 23.70 -8.38
CA THR A 105 18.40 23.36 -9.30
C THR A 105 19.67 23.86 -8.71
N ARG A 106 20.70 23.13 -8.82
CA ARG A 106 21.98 23.58 -8.32
C ARG A 106 22.86 23.95 -9.38
#